data_2e9cf4f7d3a4cc2b68e2a2366c824f35
#
_entry.id   2e9cf4f7d3a4cc2b68e2a2366c824f35
#
_cell.length_a   1.000
_cell.length_b   1.000
_cell.length_c   1.000
_cell.angle_alpha   90.00
_cell.angle_beta   90.00
_cell.angle_gamma   90.00
#
_symmetry.space_group_name_H-M   'P 1'
#
loop_
_entity.id
_entity.type
_entity.pdbx_description
1 polymer ?
#
loop_
_entity_poly.entity_id
_entity_poly.type
_entity_poly.pdbx_seq_one_letter_code
_entity_poly.pdbx_strand_id
1 'polypeptide(L)'
;MCIRDRDRIGWFQEPNQIGMESVWDKVHYNPTFGPVTQWDFSQYTPQVVIVAIGQNDNHPYDFMKNDYNGRQAETWRDHYMKFLGKLRKTYPDAHIICCTTLLCHDCSWDKAIDEVVGNMNDKMITHYVYGRNGFGTPGHLRIPEACEMATELAEYIEGLEIEGWN
;
A
#
# COMPACT_ATOMS: atom_id res chain seq x y z
N MET A 1 2.62 -5.08 -10.64
CA MET A 1 1.21 -5.44 -10.94
C MET A 1 0.33 -4.48 -10.18
N CYS A 2 -0.39 -3.58 -10.87
CA CYS A 2 -1.31 -2.67 -10.20
C CYS A 2 -2.54 -3.46 -9.78
N ILE A 3 -2.63 -3.78 -8.51
CA ILE A 3 -3.86 -4.33 -7.94
C ILE A 3 -4.68 -3.12 -7.53
N ARG A 4 -5.87 -3.00 -8.10
CA ARG A 4 -6.80 -1.92 -7.78
C ARG A 4 -7.36 -2.18 -6.39
N ASP A 5 -7.18 -1.25 -5.49
CA ASP A 5 -7.57 -1.31 -4.08
C ASP A 5 -8.86 -0.52 -3.78
N ARG A 6 -9.72 -0.39 -4.80
CA ARG A 6 -10.95 0.41 -4.74
C ARG A 6 -12.13 -0.25 -4.06
N ASP A 7 -12.08 -1.55 -3.91
CA ASP A 7 -13.29 -2.36 -3.71
C ASP A 7 -13.91 -2.21 -2.33
N ARG A 8 -13.18 -1.75 -1.34
CA ARG A 8 -13.61 -1.81 0.06
C ARG A 8 -13.94 -0.48 0.70
N ILE A 9 -13.74 0.59 -0.02
CA ILE A 9 -14.06 1.92 0.49
C ILE A 9 -15.53 2.28 0.23
N GLY A 10 -16.26 1.39 -0.44
CA GLY A 10 -17.72 1.33 -0.38
C GLY A 10 -18.47 2.25 -1.34
N TRP A 11 -17.84 2.81 -2.38
CA TRP A 11 -18.57 3.67 -3.33
C TRP A 11 -18.25 3.42 -4.79
N PHE A 12 -17.25 2.63 -5.09
CA PHE A 12 -17.03 2.12 -6.43
C PHE A 12 -17.69 0.76 -6.56
N GLN A 13 -18.95 0.75 -6.87
CA GLN A 13 -19.70 -0.45 -7.23
C GLN A 13 -19.50 -0.80 -8.70
N GLU A 14 -18.25 -0.93 -9.13
CA GLU A 14 -18.02 -1.63 -10.38
C GLU A 14 -17.94 -3.13 -10.07
N PRO A 15 -18.79 -3.94 -10.69
CA PRO A 15 -19.03 -5.34 -10.27
C PRO A 15 -17.88 -6.31 -10.49
N ASN A 16 -16.64 -5.88 -10.63
CA ASN A 16 -15.47 -6.76 -10.79
C ASN A 16 -14.17 -6.14 -10.25
N GLN A 17 -14.26 -5.11 -9.41
CA GLN A 17 -13.06 -4.53 -8.80
C GLN A 17 -12.82 -5.15 -7.44
N ILE A 18 -11.62 -5.69 -7.27
CA ILE A 18 -11.18 -6.37 -6.06
C ILE A 18 -10.03 -5.58 -5.45
N GLY A 19 -10.22 -5.10 -4.22
CA GLY A 19 -9.21 -4.36 -3.48
C GLY A 19 -8.20 -5.28 -2.79
N MET A 20 -7.01 -4.74 -2.51
CA MET A 20 -5.92 -5.47 -1.86
C MET A 20 -6.35 -6.03 -0.50
N GLU A 21 -7.12 -5.30 0.29
CA GLU A 21 -7.57 -5.74 1.62
C GLU A 21 -8.41 -7.01 1.63
N SER A 22 -8.94 -7.43 0.46
CA SER A 22 -9.75 -8.65 0.30
C SER A 22 -9.00 -9.82 -0.31
N VAL A 23 -7.80 -9.61 -0.84
CA VAL A 23 -7.08 -10.64 -1.62
C VAL A 23 -5.63 -10.87 -1.18
N TRP A 24 -5.05 -10.01 -0.35
CA TRP A 24 -3.65 -10.10 0.08
C TRP A 24 -3.31 -11.42 0.78
N ASP A 25 -4.32 -12.03 1.41
CA ASP A 25 -4.23 -13.27 2.18
C ASP A 25 -4.62 -14.52 1.37
N LYS A 26 -4.71 -14.39 0.04
CA LYS A 26 -5.18 -15.46 -0.83
C LYS A 26 -4.14 -15.86 -1.87
N VAL A 27 -4.11 -17.14 -2.22
CA VAL A 27 -3.25 -17.66 -3.28
C VAL A 27 -3.64 -17.05 -4.63
N HIS A 28 -4.96 -16.91 -4.88
CA HIS A 28 -5.50 -16.19 -6.03
C HIS A 28 -6.92 -15.70 -5.70
N TYR A 29 -7.40 -14.76 -6.50
CA TYR A 29 -8.77 -14.21 -6.35
C TYR A 29 -9.68 -14.49 -7.55
N ASN A 30 -9.14 -15.06 -8.62
CA ASN A 30 -9.91 -15.35 -9.82
C ASN A 30 -10.54 -16.74 -9.73
N PRO A 31 -11.88 -16.85 -9.66
CA PRO A 31 -12.58 -18.14 -9.56
C PRO A 31 -12.38 -19.06 -10.78
N THR A 32 -11.91 -18.53 -11.91
CA THR A 32 -11.57 -19.32 -13.10
C THR A 32 -10.43 -20.31 -12.82
N PHE A 33 -9.57 -20.05 -11.83
CA PHE A 33 -8.46 -20.90 -11.42
C PHE A 33 -8.84 -21.92 -10.33
N GLY A 34 -10.12 -22.06 -10.04
CA GLY A 34 -10.62 -22.97 -9.01
C GLY A 34 -11.07 -22.26 -7.73
N PRO A 35 -11.34 -22.99 -6.65
CA PRO A 35 -11.73 -22.42 -5.38
C PRO A 35 -10.66 -21.49 -4.82
N VAL A 36 -11.08 -20.32 -4.34
CA VAL A 36 -10.17 -19.38 -3.69
C VAL A 36 -9.67 -19.98 -2.38
N THR A 37 -8.36 -20.10 -2.24
CA THR A 37 -7.69 -20.65 -1.06
C THR A 37 -6.90 -19.59 -0.34
N GLN A 38 -6.83 -19.70 0.98
CA GLN A 38 -6.00 -18.87 1.83
C GLN A 38 -4.52 -19.17 1.58
N TRP A 39 -3.68 -18.15 1.62
CA TRP A 39 -2.24 -18.34 1.67
C TRP A 39 -1.83 -18.89 3.03
N ASP A 40 -0.93 -19.86 3.03
CA ASP A 40 -0.32 -20.37 4.25
C ASP A 40 0.89 -19.51 4.63
N PHE A 41 0.69 -18.56 5.54
CA PHE A 41 1.71 -17.63 5.99
C PHE A 41 2.86 -18.29 6.76
N SER A 42 2.75 -19.56 7.15
CA SER A 42 3.83 -20.29 7.79
C SER A 42 4.98 -20.65 6.84
N GLN A 43 4.73 -20.61 5.53
CA GLN A 43 5.72 -20.95 4.51
C GLN A 43 6.81 -19.89 4.32
N TYR A 44 6.53 -18.65 4.71
CA TYR A 44 7.48 -17.54 4.56
C TYR A 44 7.23 -16.46 5.60
N THR A 45 8.29 -16.07 6.32
CA THR A 45 8.25 -14.98 7.28
C THR A 45 9.14 -13.83 6.77
N PRO A 46 8.55 -12.73 6.25
CA PRO A 46 9.32 -11.59 5.78
C PRO A 46 9.90 -10.79 6.94
N GLN A 47 11.10 -10.27 6.76
CA GLN A 47 11.69 -9.25 7.64
C GLN A 47 11.19 -7.85 7.29
N VAL A 48 10.85 -7.63 5.99
CA VAL A 48 10.32 -6.38 5.47
C VAL A 48 9.06 -6.63 4.66
N VAL A 49 8.03 -5.84 4.91
CA VAL A 49 6.79 -5.81 4.12
C VAL A 49 6.62 -4.43 3.52
N ILE A 50 6.59 -4.34 2.19
CA ILE A 50 6.38 -3.08 1.47
C ILE A 50 4.91 -2.97 1.09
N VAL A 51 4.25 -1.89 1.51
CA VAL A 51 2.85 -1.58 1.22
C VAL A 51 2.81 -0.36 0.30
N ALA A 52 2.63 -0.61 -1.01
CA ALA A 52 2.57 0.42 -2.04
C ALA A 52 1.18 0.45 -2.69
N ILE A 53 0.18 0.93 -1.95
CA ILE A 53 -1.23 0.96 -2.35
C ILE A 53 -1.86 2.34 -2.10
N GLY A 54 -3.01 2.61 -2.73
CA GLY A 54 -3.79 3.83 -2.57
C GLY A 54 -3.90 4.68 -3.84
N GLN A 55 -2.90 4.68 -4.70
CA GLN A 55 -2.87 5.54 -5.89
C GLN A 55 -4.02 5.29 -6.89
N ASN A 56 -4.53 4.07 -6.97
CA ASN A 56 -5.68 3.77 -7.83
C ASN A 56 -7.01 4.22 -7.24
N ASP A 57 -7.05 4.54 -5.95
CA ASP A 57 -8.24 5.00 -5.27
C ASP A 57 -8.60 6.46 -5.59
N ASN A 58 -7.72 7.19 -6.28
CA ASN A 58 -7.98 8.55 -6.76
C ASN A 58 -8.91 8.63 -7.98
N HIS A 59 -9.38 7.49 -8.51
CA HIS A 59 -10.25 7.43 -9.69
C HIS A 59 -11.61 6.82 -9.36
N PRO A 60 -12.67 7.27 -10.03
CA PRO A 60 -12.77 8.37 -11.00
C PRO A 60 -12.76 9.76 -10.36
N TYR A 61 -12.83 9.86 -9.04
CA TYR A 61 -12.82 11.12 -8.30
C TYR A 61 -11.74 11.09 -7.21
N ASP A 62 -10.83 12.05 -7.27
CA ASP A 62 -9.77 12.18 -6.27
C ASP A 62 -10.32 12.85 -5.00
N PHE A 63 -10.91 12.04 -4.13
CA PHE A 63 -11.51 12.50 -2.89
C PHE A 63 -10.49 12.97 -1.86
N MET A 64 -9.29 12.37 -1.87
CA MET A 64 -8.25 12.76 -0.92
C MET A 64 -7.81 14.20 -1.20
N LYS A 65 -7.66 14.54 -2.48
CA LYS A 65 -7.34 15.90 -2.94
C LYS A 65 -8.47 16.89 -2.71
N ASN A 66 -9.69 16.50 -3.05
CA ASN A 66 -10.81 17.44 -3.17
C ASN A 66 -11.63 17.57 -1.89
N ASP A 67 -11.62 16.58 -1.00
CA ASP A 67 -12.40 16.55 0.24
C ASP A 67 -11.67 15.71 1.32
N TYR A 68 -10.49 16.18 1.73
CA TYR A 68 -9.60 15.45 2.66
C TYR A 68 -10.26 15.05 3.97
N ASN A 69 -11.13 15.89 4.51
CA ASN A 69 -11.84 15.66 5.76
C ASN A 69 -13.25 15.06 5.53
N GLY A 70 -13.57 14.73 4.29
CA GLY A 70 -14.83 14.13 3.94
C GLY A 70 -14.87 12.64 4.26
N ARG A 71 -16.10 12.13 4.35
CA ARG A 71 -16.37 10.74 4.73
C ARG A 71 -15.57 9.71 3.92
N GLN A 72 -15.33 9.99 2.65
CA GLN A 72 -14.61 9.05 1.78
C GLN A 72 -13.14 8.94 2.16
N ALA A 73 -12.49 10.08 2.37
CA ALA A 73 -11.09 10.12 2.77
C ALA A 73 -10.89 9.55 4.18
N GLU A 74 -11.82 9.81 5.11
CA GLU A 74 -11.83 9.19 6.44
C GLU A 74 -11.99 7.68 6.36
N THR A 75 -12.95 7.19 5.58
CA THR A 75 -13.17 5.75 5.38
C THR A 75 -11.94 5.07 4.81
N TRP A 76 -11.26 5.70 3.84
CA TRP A 76 -10.03 5.15 3.27
C TRP A 76 -8.93 5.02 4.33
N ARG A 77 -8.69 6.07 5.13
CA ARG A 77 -7.70 6.02 6.22
C ARG A 77 -8.01 4.93 7.24
N ASP A 78 -9.28 4.76 7.61
CA ASP A 78 -9.73 3.70 8.51
C ASP A 78 -9.45 2.30 7.94
N HIS A 79 -9.72 2.08 6.66
CA HIS A 79 -9.45 0.81 5.99
C HIS A 79 -7.95 0.55 5.88
N TYR A 80 -7.16 1.57 5.54
CA TYR A 80 -5.71 1.46 5.47
C TYR A 80 -5.12 1.10 6.82
N MET A 81 -5.55 1.77 7.90
CA MET A 81 -5.16 1.46 9.28
C MET A 81 -5.50 0.02 9.66
N LYS A 82 -6.71 -0.44 9.37
CA LYS A 82 -7.14 -1.82 9.63
C LYS A 82 -6.31 -2.83 8.84
N PHE A 83 -5.95 -2.49 7.62
CA PHE A 83 -5.09 -3.33 6.77
C PHE A 83 -3.69 -3.46 7.36
N LEU A 84 -3.07 -2.36 7.77
CA LEU A 84 -1.78 -2.39 8.47
C LEU A 84 -1.85 -3.21 9.76
N GLY A 85 -2.93 -3.10 10.52
CA GLY A 85 -3.18 -3.92 11.71
C GLY A 85 -3.25 -5.42 11.42
N LYS A 86 -3.84 -5.81 10.27
CA LYS A 86 -3.84 -7.21 9.82
C LYS A 86 -2.43 -7.69 9.46
N LEU A 87 -1.67 -6.88 8.72
CA LEU A 87 -0.29 -7.20 8.37
C LEU A 87 0.59 -7.35 9.61
N ARG A 88 0.49 -6.43 10.57
CA ARG A 88 1.23 -6.51 11.84
C ARG A 88 0.88 -7.76 12.64
N LYS A 89 -0.40 -8.13 12.68
CA LYS A 89 -0.84 -9.37 13.34
C LYS A 89 -0.27 -10.61 12.68
N THR A 90 -0.14 -10.60 11.36
CA THR A 90 0.39 -11.73 10.57
C THR A 90 1.91 -11.81 10.66
N TYR A 91 2.58 -10.67 10.67
CA TYR A 91 4.03 -10.54 10.69
C TYR A 91 4.46 -9.64 11.86
N PRO A 92 4.47 -10.17 13.09
CA PRO A 92 4.68 -9.37 14.30
C PRO A 92 6.04 -8.68 14.36
N ASP A 93 7.06 -9.30 13.77
CA ASP A 93 8.45 -8.84 13.82
C ASP A 93 8.92 -8.15 12.53
N ALA A 94 8.06 -8.06 11.49
CA ALA A 94 8.44 -7.44 10.23
C ALA A 94 8.47 -5.92 10.32
N HIS A 95 9.41 -5.29 9.62
CA HIS A 95 9.35 -3.86 9.35
C HIS A 95 8.35 -3.61 8.20
N ILE A 96 7.31 -2.82 8.44
CA ILE A 96 6.29 -2.49 7.43
C ILE A 96 6.59 -1.09 6.89
N ILE A 97 6.86 -1.01 5.59
CA ILE A 97 7.17 0.24 4.91
C ILE A 97 5.98 0.61 4.03
N CYS A 98 5.27 1.67 4.40
CA CYS A 98 4.20 2.25 3.61
C CYS A 98 4.80 3.26 2.63
N CYS A 99 4.40 3.21 1.36
CA CYS A 99 4.82 4.17 0.36
C CYS A 99 3.77 4.27 -0.76
N THR A 100 3.92 5.25 -1.61
CA THR A 100 3.28 5.30 -2.92
C THR A 100 4.28 4.86 -3.99
N THR A 101 4.04 5.15 -5.25
CA THR A 101 4.99 4.90 -6.34
C THR A 101 5.32 6.20 -7.06
N LEU A 102 6.34 6.22 -7.93
CA LEU A 102 6.71 7.38 -8.75
C LEU A 102 5.68 7.66 -9.87
N LEU A 103 4.39 7.66 -9.53
CA LEU A 103 3.31 8.13 -10.39
C LEU A 103 2.90 9.53 -9.95
N CYS A 104 2.36 10.30 -10.90
CA CYS A 104 1.75 11.58 -10.57
C CYS A 104 0.54 11.34 -9.65
N HIS A 105 0.58 11.94 -8.47
CA HIS A 105 -0.54 11.95 -7.52
C HIS A 105 -0.51 13.23 -6.67
N ASP A 106 -1.61 13.55 -6.05
CA ASP A 106 -1.69 14.68 -5.13
C ASP A 106 -1.03 14.34 -3.77
N CYS A 107 -0.31 15.28 -3.18
CA CYS A 107 0.39 15.09 -1.91
C CYS A 107 -0.55 14.79 -0.72
N SER A 108 -1.85 14.99 -0.87
CA SER A 108 -2.84 14.60 0.13
C SER A 108 -2.88 13.09 0.40
N TRP A 109 -2.48 12.28 -0.59
CA TRP A 109 -2.35 10.83 -0.41
C TRP A 109 -1.19 10.47 0.52
N ASP A 110 -0.04 11.10 0.32
CA ASP A 110 1.12 10.90 1.20
C ASP A 110 0.83 11.37 2.61
N LYS A 111 0.18 12.54 2.74
CA LYS A 111 -0.29 13.05 4.03
C LYS A 111 -1.22 12.06 4.74
N ALA A 112 -2.16 11.43 4.01
CA ALA A 112 -3.08 10.45 4.56
C ALA A 112 -2.36 9.18 5.06
N ILE A 113 -1.38 8.70 4.31
CA ILE A 113 -0.54 7.56 4.72
C ILE A 113 0.27 7.91 5.96
N ASP A 114 0.90 9.10 5.98
CA ASP A 114 1.68 9.58 7.12
C ASP A 114 0.85 9.68 8.40
N GLU A 115 -0.35 10.25 8.32
CA GLU A 115 -1.30 10.32 9.44
C GLU A 115 -1.69 8.92 9.95
N VAL A 116 -1.96 7.97 9.06
CA VAL A 116 -2.29 6.61 9.46
C VAL A 116 -1.11 5.93 10.14
N VAL A 117 0.08 6.02 9.55
CA VAL A 117 1.31 5.43 10.12
C VAL A 117 1.59 6.03 11.50
N GLY A 118 1.49 7.36 11.65
CA GLY A 118 1.64 8.03 12.94
C GLY A 118 0.64 7.53 14.01
N ASN A 119 -0.61 7.29 13.61
CA ASN A 119 -1.65 6.80 14.51
C ASN A 119 -1.50 5.32 14.90
N MET A 120 -0.72 4.53 14.15
CA MET A 120 -0.41 3.14 14.52
C MET A 120 0.42 3.05 15.81
N ASN A 121 1.19 4.09 16.16
CA ASN A 121 2.11 4.09 17.29
C ASN A 121 3.07 2.88 17.33
N ASP A 122 3.50 2.42 16.17
CA ASP A 122 4.39 1.28 15.98
C ASP A 122 5.67 1.73 15.26
N LYS A 123 6.81 1.64 15.95
CA LYS A 123 8.10 2.08 15.43
C LYS A 123 8.60 1.29 14.22
N MET A 124 8.07 0.09 14.02
CA MET A 124 8.39 -0.76 12.87
C MET A 124 7.38 -0.61 11.73
N ILE A 125 6.50 0.39 11.78
CA ILE A 125 5.67 0.82 10.65
C ILE A 125 6.11 2.22 10.27
N THR A 126 6.65 2.37 9.07
CA THR A 126 7.20 3.64 8.59
C THR A 126 6.55 4.08 7.28
N HIS A 127 6.57 5.38 7.02
CA HIS A 127 6.17 5.95 5.74
C HIS A 127 7.43 6.42 5.01
N TYR A 128 7.66 5.88 3.82
CA TYR A 128 8.75 6.28 2.94
C TYR A 128 8.22 7.10 1.76
N VAL A 129 8.80 8.28 1.55
CA VAL A 129 8.46 9.20 0.47
C VAL A 129 9.66 9.32 -0.47
N TYR A 130 9.48 8.92 -1.73
CA TYR A 130 10.52 9.00 -2.75
C TYR A 130 10.92 10.43 -3.08
N GLY A 131 12.16 10.65 -3.53
CA GLY A 131 12.68 11.99 -3.84
C GLY A 131 11.87 12.77 -4.88
N ARG A 132 11.25 12.06 -5.86
CA ARG A 132 10.33 12.64 -6.86
C ARG A 132 8.87 12.22 -6.65
N ASN A 133 8.48 11.96 -5.42
CA ASN A 133 7.14 11.49 -5.09
C ASN A 133 6.07 12.47 -5.60
N GLY A 134 5.02 11.95 -6.25
CA GLY A 134 3.97 12.75 -6.89
C GLY A 134 4.35 13.41 -8.22
N PHE A 135 5.64 13.40 -8.60
CA PHE A 135 6.17 14.05 -9.81
C PHE A 135 6.80 13.07 -10.81
N GLY A 136 6.46 11.81 -10.71
CA GLY A 136 6.97 10.77 -11.60
C GLY A 136 6.26 10.75 -12.96
N THR A 137 5.77 9.59 -13.37
CA THR A 137 5.06 9.44 -14.64
C THR A 137 3.55 9.64 -14.50
N PRO A 138 2.86 10.15 -15.52
CA PRO A 138 1.41 10.27 -15.51
C PRO A 138 0.67 8.94 -15.68
N GLY A 139 1.37 7.86 -15.96
CA GLY A 139 0.83 6.51 -16.18
C GLY A 139 1.64 5.45 -15.46
N HIS A 140 1.67 4.24 -15.98
CA HIS A 140 2.47 3.17 -15.39
C HIS A 140 3.96 3.49 -15.42
N LEU A 141 4.67 3.00 -14.39
CA LEU A 141 6.12 3.12 -14.29
C LEU A 141 6.81 2.47 -15.49
N ARG A 142 7.84 3.14 -15.97
CA ARG A 142 8.77 2.62 -16.98
C ARG A 142 10.01 2.07 -16.28
N ILE A 143 10.89 1.42 -17.02
CA ILE A 143 12.12 0.83 -16.48
C ILE A 143 12.97 1.85 -15.69
N PRO A 144 13.22 3.09 -16.18
CA PRO A 144 14.02 4.04 -15.43
C PRO A 144 13.41 4.40 -14.07
N GLU A 145 12.11 4.67 -14.00
CA GLU A 145 11.42 5.01 -12.75
C GLU A 145 11.37 3.81 -11.80
N ALA A 146 11.20 2.60 -12.32
CA ALA A 146 11.25 1.39 -11.50
C ALA A 146 12.65 1.16 -10.91
N CYS A 147 13.72 1.41 -11.67
CA CYS A 147 15.09 1.34 -11.17
C CYS A 147 15.37 2.41 -10.12
N GLU A 148 14.91 3.64 -10.34
CA GLU A 148 15.02 4.74 -9.37
C GLU A 148 14.38 4.36 -8.04
N MET A 149 13.10 3.92 -8.07
CA MET A 149 12.38 3.48 -6.88
C MET A 149 13.10 2.33 -6.16
N ALA A 150 13.58 1.33 -6.92
CA ALA A 150 14.25 0.19 -6.33
C ALA A 150 15.55 0.60 -5.62
N THR A 151 16.32 1.52 -6.22
CA THR A 151 17.56 2.03 -5.63
C THR A 151 17.28 2.82 -4.35
N GLU A 152 16.39 3.81 -4.41
CA GLU A 152 16.06 4.62 -3.23
C GLU A 152 15.49 3.79 -2.08
N LEU A 153 14.60 2.84 -2.39
CA LEU A 153 13.99 2.02 -1.35
C LEU A 153 14.98 1.01 -0.76
N ALA A 154 15.90 0.47 -1.56
CA ALA A 154 16.96 -0.40 -1.06
C ALA A 154 17.90 0.34 -0.09
N GLU A 155 18.35 1.53 -0.45
CA GLU A 155 19.17 2.39 0.42
C GLU A 155 18.44 2.73 1.73
N TYR A 156 17.14 3.01 1.65
CA TYR A 156 16.32 3.25 2.85
C TYR A 156 16.26 2.02 3.74
N ILE A 157 16.01 0.82 3.18
CA ILE A 157 15.92 -0.44 3.94
C ILE A 157 17.26 -0.77 4.58
N GLU A 158 18.38 -0.61 3.87
CA GLU A 158 19.74 -0.80 4.43
C GLU A 158 20.00 0.11 5.62
N GLY A 159 19.48 1.36 5.58
CA GLY A 159 19.60 2.32 6.68
C GLY A 159 18.72 2.01 7.90
N LEU A 160 17.77 1.07 7.82
CA LEU A 160 16.92 0.69 8.96
C LEU A 160 17.59 -0.27 9.95
N GLU A 161 18.80 -0.77 9.65
CA GLU A 161 19.55 -1.70 10.52
C GLU A 161 18.69 -2.88 11.02
N ILE A 162 17.93 -3.50 10.12
CA ILE A 162 17.01 -4.60 10.45
C ILE A 162 17.81 -5.84 10.85
N GLU A 163 17.53 -6.39 12.03
CA GLU A 163 18.21 -7.58 12.52
C GLU A 163 18.05 -8.77 11.56
N GLY A 164 19.19 -9.38 11.19
CA GLY A 164 19.20 -10.51 10.25
C GLY A 164 19.06 -10.12 8.76
N TRP A 165 19.09 -8.83 8.45
CA TRP A 165 19.19 -8.33 7.08
C TRP A 165 20.66 -8.19 6.68
N ASN A 166 21.28 -9.29 6.19
CA ASN A 166 22.65 -9.34 5.66
C ASN A 166 22.73 -10.29 4.46
#